data_9d1b11fe3279644a65fc75e3c5f32d22
#
_entry.id   9d1b11fe3279644a65fc75e3c5f32d22
#
_cell.length_a   1.000
_cell.length_b   1.000
_cell.length_c   1.000
_cell.angle_alpha   90.00
_cell.angle_beta   90.00
_cell.angle_gamma   90.00
#
_symmetry.space_group_name_H-M   'P 1'
#
loop_
_entity.id
_entity.type
_entity.pdbx_description
1 polymer ?
#
loop_
_entity_poly.entity_id
_entity_poly.type
_entity_poly.pdbx_seq_one_letter_code
_entity_poly.pdbx_strand_id
1 'polypeptide(L)'
;MSEIRLSEKIGPAFYSVAKDVFEHGHTHYDESGGRGSLKSSFISIVVPLLLVNNPGTHALVLRKVANTIRDSVYTQYMWAIGELGMSAFWDAKVSPIELIYRPTGQKIMFRGADDPMKIKSIKVPFGYIAVTHFEEKDQFSGRAEIRNILQSTMRGGSKYWNFESYNPPISRDNWANKDSLEDRPDRLCHKSTYLQAPPEWLGQQFIDEAEHLKETDERAYQHEYLGIPVGTGGNVFDKLELREITDAEVSAFDHIYQGVDWGYFPDPFAFIRLHYDRARETIYLLDEIYENKLSNEQSAQMILRKGYNDVRIICDSAEPKSVADFRAMRLPAFEAIKGPGSVEYGMKFLQRRTIVIDRKRTPHAYDEFVGYEYERNKDGDIISGYPDANNHLIDATRYALEPVSRRMGVIA
;
A
#
# COMPACT_ATOMS: atom_id res chain seq x y z
N MET A 1 16.93 -17.68 -38.87
CA MET A 1 16.11 -16.98 -37.86
C MET A 1 15.70 -15.65 -38.49
N SER A 2 14.44 -15.31 -38.54
CA SER A 2 14.01 -13.96 -38.89
C SER A 2 14.61 -12.99 -37.91
N GLU A 3 15.05 -11.83 -38.38
CA GLU A 3 15.59 -10.76 -37.52
C GLU A 3 14.49 -10.31 -36.53
N ILE A 4 14.75 -10.44 -35.23
CA ILE A 4 13.81 -10.03 -34.18
C ILE A 4 14.10 -8.57 -33.87
N ARG A 5 13.16 -7.69 -34.16
CA ARG A 5 13.25 -6.30 -33.75
C ARG A 5 12.74 -6.16 -32.31
N LEU A 6 13.65 -6.02 -31.38
CA LEU A 6 13.33 -5.93 -29.95
C LEU A 6 12.35 -4.77 -29.65
N SER A 7 12.45 -3.66 -30.38
CA SER A 7 11.54 -2.51 -30.24
C SER A 7 10.07 -2.81 -30.55
N GLU A 8 9.79 -3.91 -31.24
CA GLU A 8 8.42 -4.38 -31.51
C GLU A 8 7.89 -5.32 -30.41
N LYS A 9 8.74 -5.70 -29.47
CA LYS A 9 8.46 -6.69 -28.40
C LYS A 9 8.47 -6.13 -26.99
N ILE A 10 9.05 -4.94 -26.79
CA ILE A 10 9.11 -4.26 -25.49
C ILE A 10 8.43 -2.90 -25.57
N GLY A 11 7.86 -2.45 -24.46
CA GLY A 11 7.24 -1.12 -24.38
C GLY A 11 8.26 0.01 -24.60
N PRO A 12 7.86 1.15 -25.20
CA PRO A 12 8.76 2.28 -25.48
C PRO A 12 9.52 2.80 -24.29
N ALA A 13 8.93 2.76 -23.09
CA ALA A 13 9.57 3.16 -21.82
C ALA A 13 10.87 2.39 -21.56
N PHE A 14 11.03 1.20 -22.09
CA PHE A 14 12.15 0.31 -21.83
C PHE A 14 13.27 0.35 -22.87
N TYR A 15 13.18 1.18 -23.93
CA TYR A 15 14.20 1.19 -25.00
C TYR A 15 15.59 1.58 -24.48
N SER A 16 15.65 2.60 -23.61
CA SER A 16 16.93 3.03 -23.02
C SER A 16 17.45 1.99 -22.01
N VAL A 17 16.57 1.38 -21.23
CA VAL A 17 16.93 0.33 -20.28
C VAL A 17 17.45 -0.90 -21.02
N ALA A 18 16.77 -1.33 -22.09
CA ALA A 18 17.22 -2.46 -22.92
C ALA A 18 18.61 -2.21 -23.50
N LYS A 19 18.87 -1.00 -24.01
CA LYS A 19 20.19 -0.62 -24.49
C LYS A 19 21.25 -0.78 -23.41
N ASP A 20 21.01 -0.22 -22.24
CA ASP A 20 21.91 -0.31 -21.08
C ASP A 20 22.17 -1.77 -20.66
N VAL A 21 21.10 -2.60 -20.59
CA VAL A 21 21.20 -4.02 -20.27
C VAL A 21 22.10 -4.78 -21.24
N PHE A 22 21.94 -4.58 -22.56
CA PHE A 22 22.75 -5.31 -23.56
C PHE A 22 24.18 -4.76 -23.67
N GLU A 23 24.39 -3.47 -23.40
CA GLU A 23 25.72 -2.87 -23.27
C GLU A 23 26.41 -3.20 -21.94
N HIS A 24 25.66 -3.78 -20.97
CA HIS A 24 26.07 -4.05 -19.59
C HIS A 24 26.53 -2.77 -18.87
N GLY A 25 25.72 -1.72 -18.99
CA GLY A 25 26.01 -0.43 -18.33
C GLY A 25 25.92 -0.50 -16.82
N HIS A 26 24.96 -1.29 -16.29
CA HIS A 26 24.80 -1.53 -14.86
C HIS A 26 24.70 -3.02 -14.54
N THR A 27 24.89 -3.36 -13.27
CA THR A 27 24.71 -4.71 -12.74
C THR A 27 23.31 -4.92 -12.17
N HIS A 28 22.72 -3.89 -11.59
CA HIS A 28 21.41 -3.93 -10.92
C HIS A 28 20.40 -3.08 -11.68
N TYR A 29 19.24 -3.65 -11.91
CA TYR A 29 18.10 -3.03 -12.59
C TYR A 29 16.88 -3.11 -11.70
N ASP A 30 16.45 -1.98 -11.15
CA ASP A 30 15.30 -1.85 -10.26
C ASP A 30 14.11 -1.30 -11.06
N GLU A 31 13.16 -2.18 -11.38
CA GLU A 31 12.02 -1.89 -12.25
C GLU A 31 10.76 -1.72 -11.41
N SER A 32 10.38 -0.49 -11.15
CA SER A 32 9.16 -0.17 -10.40
C SER A 32 8.05 0.35 -11.31
N GLY A 33 6.79 0.14 -10.92
CA GLY A 33 5.67 0.68 -11.69
C GLY A 33 4.33 0.09 -11.28
N GLY A 34 3.25 0.77 -11.66
CA GLY A 34 1.89 0.33 -11.42
C GLY A 34 1.45 -0.86 -12.30
N ARG A 35 0.17 -1.19 -12.24
CA ARG A 35 -0.46 -2.20 -13.10
C ARG A 35 -0.38 -1.78 -14.57
N GLY A 36 -0.17 -2.73 -15.46
CA GLY A 36 -0.07 -2.47 -16.90
C GLY A 36 1.21 -1.76 -17.35
N SER A 37 2.20 -1.56 -16.48
CA SER A 37 3.45 -0.85 -16.79
C SER A 37 4.45 -1.66 -17.64
N LEU A 38 4.17 -2.92 -17.95
CA LEU A 38 4.95 -3.84 -18.80
C LEU A 38 6.33 -4.25 -18.25
N LYS A 39 6.68 -3.93 -17.01
CA LYS A 39 8.00 -4.25 -16.43
C LYS A 39 8.30 -5.76 -16.41
N SER A 40 7.35 -6.61 -15.97
CA SER A 40 7.53 -8.07 -15.96
C SER A 40 7.63 -8.64 -17.37
N SER A 41 6.87 -8.09 -18.34
CA SER A 41 6.98 -8.46 -19.76
C SER A 41 8.34 -8.11 -20.33
N PHE A 42 8.87 -6.91 -20.02
CA PHE A 42 10.20 -6.48 -20.43
C PHE A 42 11.29 -7.44 -19.93
N ILE A 43 11.32 -7.73 -18.62
CA ILE A 43 12.35 -8.58 -18.05
C ILE A 43 12.27 -10.01 -18.63
N SER A 44 11.05 -10.56 -18.76
CA SER A 44 10.85 -11.90 -19.29
C SER A 44 11.26 -12.05 -20.78
N ILE A 45 11.25 -10.97 -21.56
CA ILE A 45 11.76 -10.94 -22.94
C ILE A 45 13.28 -10.81 -22.95
N VAL A 46 13.85 -9.96 -22.11
CA VAL A 46 15.29 -9.66 -22.12
C VAL A 46 16.12 -10.81 -21.58
N VAL A 47 15.69 -11.49 -20.54
CA VAL A 47 16.49 -12.55 -19.89
C VAL A 47 16.78 -13.74 -20.82
N PRO A 48 15.85 -14.32 -21.58
CA PRO A 48 16.18 -15.35 -22.59
C PRO A 48 17.19 -14.87 -23.64
N LEU A 49 17.09 -13.62 -24.09
CA LEU A 49 18.02 -13.04 -25.05
C LEU A 49 19.43 -12.86 -24.45
N LEU A 50 19.51 -12.45 -23.17
CA LEU A 50 20.80 -12.38 -22.47
C LEU A 50 21.50 -13.74 -22.42
N LEU A 51 20.76 -14.82 -22.13
CA LEU A 51 21.34 -16.17 -22.09
C LEU A 51 21.85 -16.60 -23.48
N VAL A 52 21.05 -16.38 -24.52
CA VAL A 52 21.43 -16.74 -25.91
C VAL A 52 22.68 -15.98 -26.35
N ASN A 53 22.80 -14.69 -25.98
CA ASN A 53 23.93 -13.83 -26.35
C ASN A 53 25.17 -14.08 -25.48
N ASN A 54 25.04 -14.75 -24.33
CA ASN A 54 26.12 -15.04 -23.41
C ASN A 54 26.23 -16.54 -23.12
N PRO A 55 26.81 -17.35 -24.02
CA PRO A 55 26.97 -18.79 -23.80
C PRO A 55 27.72 -19.09 -22.50
N GLY A 56 27.31 -20.16 -21.79
CA GLY A 56 27.89 -20.53 -20.51
C GLY A 56 27.26 -19.83 -19.31
N THR A 57 26.18 -19.06 -19.50
CA THR A 57 25.45 -18.41 -18.41
C THR A 57 24.11 -19.07 -18.14
N HIS A 58 23.58 -18.90 -16.92
CA HIS A 58 22.26 -19.36 -16.51
C HIS A 58 21.51 -18.22 -15.83
N ALA A 59 20.17 -18.35 -15.73
CA ALA A 59 19.34 -17.42 -14.98
C ALA A 59 18.65 -18.11 -13.80
N LEU A 60 18.48 -17.37 -12.71
CA LEU A 60 17.67 -17.75 -11.55
C LEU A 60 16.58 -16.72 -11.35
N VAL A 61 15.33 -17.16 -11.45
CA VAL A 61 14.13 -16.33 -11.23
C VAL A 61 13.51 -16.73 -9.91
N LEU A 62 13.25 -15.73 -9.08
CA LEU A 62 12.85 -15.89 -7.69
C LEU A 62 11.54 -15.16 -7.39
N ARG A 63 10.65 -15.84 -6.70
CA ARG A 63 9.53 -15.24 -5.97
C ARG A 63 9.64 -15.58 -4.50
N LYS A 64 9.07 -14.75 -3.63
CA LYS A 64 9.07 -15.03 -2.19
C LYS A 64 8.37 -16.36 -1.90
N VAL A 65 7.23 -16.64 -2.54
CA VAL A 65 6.40 -17.81 -2.32
C VAL A 65 6.47 -18.77 -3.52
N ALA A 66 6.87 -20.02 -3.27
CA ALA A 66 7.11 -21.01 -4.33
C ALA A 66 5.84 -21.45 -5.09
N ASN A 67 4.70 -21.57 -4.42
CA ASN A 67 3.46 -22.11 -5.01
C ASN A 67 2.84 -21.24 -6.10
N THR A 68 3.18 -19.96 -6.18
CA THR A 68 2.68 -19.02 -7.19
C THR A 68 3.54 -18.95 -8.46
N ILE A 69 4.72 -19.56 -8.46
CA ILE A 69 5.71 -19.44 -9.55
C ILE A 69 5.16 -19.97 -10.87
N ARG A 70 4.51 -21.14 -10.85
CA ARG A 70 4.06 -21.85 -12.07
C ARG A 70 3.05 -21.05 -12.87
N ASP A 71 2.06 -20.52 -12.18
CA ASP A 71 0.92 -19.85 -12.82
C ASP A 71 1.17 -18.35 -13.06
N SER A 72 2.32 -17.84 -12.64
CA SER A 72 2.72 -16.44 -12.79
C SER A 72 4.00 -16.30 -13.63
N VAL A 73 5.15 -16.12 -12.98
CA VAL A 73 6.42 -15.77 -13.63
C VAL A 73 6.92 -16.84 -14.62
N TYR A 74 6.70 -18.12 -14.34
CA TYR A 74 7.08 -19.18 -15.29
C TYR A 74 6.27 -19.10 -16.60
N THR A 75 4.96 -18.95 -16.50
CA THR A 75 4.08 -18.76 -17.67
C THR A 75 4.42 -17.48 -18.43
N GLN A 76 4.79 -16.41 -17.72
CA GLN A 76 5.24 -15.15 -18.31
C GLN A 76 6.51 -15.34 -19.16
N TYR A 77 7.48 -16.11 -18.69
CA TYR A 77 8.69 -16.42 -19.47
C TYR A 77 8.40 -17.33 -20.67
N MET A 78 7.48 -18.29 -20.55
CA MET A 78 7.04 -19.11 -21.68
C MET A 78 6.39 -18.25 -22.76
N TRP A 79 5.51 -17.34 -22.38
CA TRP A 79 4.91 -16.38 -23.30
C TRP A 79 6.00 -15.55 -24.00
N ALA A 80 6.95 -15.01 -23.26
CA ALA A 80 8.03 -14.19 -23.81
C ALA A 80 8.89 -14.95 -24.82
N ILE A 81 9.23 -16.20 -24.57
CA ILE A 81 9.95 -17.08 -25.50
C ILE A 81 9.09 -17.31 -26.77
N GLY A 82 7.78 -17.41 -26.63
CA GLY A 82 6.82 -17.49 -27.76
C GLY A 82 6.83 -16.22 -28.60
N GLU A 83 6.76 -15.05 -27.98
CA GLU A 83 6.82 -13.74 -28.63
C GLU A 83 8.13 -13.51 -29.40
N LEU A 84 9.22 -14.08 -28.90
CA LEU A 84 10.52 -14.07 -29.56
C LEU A 84 10.61 -15.10 -30.72
N GLY A 85 9.56 -15.89 -30.96
CA GLY A 85 9.59 -16.95 -31.98
C GLY A 85 10.61 -18.07 -31.66
N MET A 86 10.97 -18.23 -30.38
CA MET A 86 12.04 -19.12 -29.97
C MET A 86 11.54 -20.41 -29.30
N SER A 87 10.24 -20.68 -29.26
CA SER A 87 9.65 -21.86 -28.58
C SER A 87 10.27 -23.19 -29.03
N ALA A 88 10.62 -23.32 -30.32
CA ALA A 88 11.27 -24.51 -30.83
C ALA A 88 12.68 -24.81 -30.25
N PHE A 89 13.30 -23.83 -29.61
CA PHE A 89 14.66 -23.96 -29.05
C PHE A 89 14.68 -24.14 -27.54
N TRP A 90 13.52 -24.14 -26.88
CA TRP A 90 13.43 -24.24 -25.44
C TRP A 90 12.60 -25.44 -24.99
N ASP A 91 13.10 -26.17 -24.03
CA ASP A 91 12.37 -27.23 -23.31
C ASP A 91 11.79 -26.68 -22.03
N ALA A 92 10.48 -26.86 -21.83
CA ALA A 92 9.77 -26.47 -20.63
C ALA A 92 9.62 -27.65 -19.67
N LYS A 93 10.12 -27.51 -18.43
CA LYS A 93 10.01 -28.51 -17.36
C LYS A 93 9.24 -27.95 -16.18
N VAL A 94 8.38 -28.77 -15.58
CA VAL A 94 7.57 -28.41 -14.41
C VAL A 94 8.04 -29.05 -13.12
N SER A 95 8.98 -29.99 -13.18
CA SER A 95 9.60 -30.62 -12.00
C SER A 95 11.03 -31.06 -12.31
N PRO A 96 12.04 -30.35 -11.83
CA PRO A 96 11.98 -28.99 -11.27
C PRO A 96 11.49 -27.98 -12.32
N ILE A 97 10.93 -26.84 -11.87
CA ILE A 97 10.45 -25.80 -12.79
C ILE A 97 11.67 -25.11 -13.42
N GLU A 98 11.88 -25.37 -14.73
CA GLU A 98 13.03 -24.86 -15.50
C GLU A 98 12.66 -24.71 -16.97
N LEU A 99 13.28 -23.74 -17.65
CA LEU A 99 13.31 -23.63 -19.09
C LEU A 99 14.74 -23.89 -19.56
N ILE A 100 14.93 -24.76 -20.52
CA ILE A 100 16.26 -25.20 -20.99
C ILE A 100 16.42 -24.83 -22.46
N TYR A 101 17.43 -24.02 -22.75
CA TYR A 101 17.80 -23.68 -24.13
C TYR A 101 18.55 -24.86 -24.77
N ARG A 102 17.91 -25.55 -25.71
CA ARG A 102 18.40 -26.82 -26.32
C ARG A 102 19.79 -26.71 -26.93
N PRO A 103 20.13 -25.63 -27.70
CA PRO A 103 21.41 -25.58 -28.39
C PRO A 103 22.62 -25.64 -27.47
N THR A 104 22.52 -25.10 -26.24
CA THR A 104 23.67 -25.00 -25.31
C THR A 104 23.44 -25.67 -23.97
N GLY A 105 22.18 -26.01 -23.63
CA GLY A 105 21.83 -26.55 -22.31
C GLY A 105 21.75 -25.52 -21.20
N GLN A 106 21.80 -24.22 -21.54
CA GLN A 106 21.62 -23.13 -20.56
C GLN A 106 20.21 -23.18 -19.96
N LYS A 107 20.08 -22.74 -18.72
CA LYS A 107 18.82 -22.86 -17.96
C LYS A 107 18.33 -21.52 -17.42
N ILE A 108 17.02 -21.35 -17.45
CA ILE A 108 16.30 -20.43 -16.58
C ILE A 108 15.62 -21.26 -15.51
N MET A 109 16.07 -21.11 -14.26
CA MET A 109 15.60 -21.88 -13.10
C MET A 109 14.64 -21.01 -12.27
N PHE A 110 13.51 -21.57 -11.85
CA PHE A 110 12.51 -20.86 -11.05
C PHE A 110 12.45 -21.45 -9.65
N ARG A 111 12.60 -20.62 -8.61
CA ARG A 111 12.65 -21.08 -7.21
C ARG A 111 11.90 -20.12 -6.29
N GLY A 112 11.30 -20.67 -5.22
CA GLY A 112 10.81 -19.89 -4.11
C GLY A 112 11.92 -19.50 -3.15
N ALA A 113 11.83 -18.32 -2.57
CA ALA A 113 12.75 -17.83 -1.54
C ALA A 113 12.23 -18.09 -0.11
N ASP A 114 11.17 -18.87 0.03
CA ASP A 114 10.62 -19.37 1.29
C ASP A 114 11.59 -20.27 2.07
N ASP A 115 12.55 -20.90 1.37
CA ASP A 115 13.61 -21.68 1.98
C ASP A 115 15.01 -21.23 1.49
N PRO A 116 15.69 -20.35 2.26
CA PRO A 116 17.02 -19.85 1.89
C PRO A 116 18.08 -20.94 1.70
N MET A 117 17.94 -22.10 2.34
CA MET A 117 18.88 -23.21 2.21
C MET A 117 18.83 -23.84 0.82
N LYS A 118 17.64 -23.91 0.21
CA LYS A 118 17.48 -24.42 -1.15
C LYS A 118 18.18 -23.53 -2.17
N ILE A 119 18.16 -22.21 -1.98
CA ILE A 119 18.82 -21.27 -2.90
C ILE A 119 20.34 -21.39 -2.80
N LYS A 120 20.90 -21.48 -1.58
CA LYS A 120 22.35 -21.62 -1.36
C LYS A 120 22.97 -22.90 -1.97
N SER A 121 22.15 -23.92 -2.18
CA SER A 121 22.57 -25.20 -2.75
C SER A 121 22.42 -25.30 -4.27
N ILE A 122 21.93 -24.28 -4.95
CA ILE A 122 21.75 -24.30 -6.41
C ILE A 122 23.10 -24.38 -7.09
N LYS A 123 23.27 -25.44 -7.91
CA LYS A 123 24.43 -25.62 -8.78
C LYS A 123 23.97 -25.74 -10.22
N VAL A 124 24.74 -25.19 -11.11
CA VAL A 124 24.56 -25.34 -12.55
C VAL A 124 25.59 -26.38 -13.10
N PRO A 125 25.24 -27.11 -14.19
CA PRO A 125 26.10 -28.16 -14.70
C PRO A 125 27.40 -27.65 -15.36
N PHE A 126 27.39 -26.40 -15.80
CA PHE A 126 28.51 -25.69 -16.41
C PHE A 126 28.31 -24.19 -16.24
N GLY A 127 29.33 -23.37 -16.49
CA GLY A 127 29.24 -21.91 -16.44
C GLY A 127 28.86 -21.39 -15.05
N TYR A 128 28.02 -20.35 -15.02
CA TYR A 128 27.60 -19.70 -13.78
C TYR A 128 26.21 -19.05 -13.91
N ILE A 129 25.61 -18.69 -12.79
CA ILE A 129 24.35 -17.92 -12.76
C ILE A 129 24.73 -16.46 -13.00
N ALA A 130 24.48 -15.97 -14.20
CA ALA A 130 24.76 -14.59 -14.57
C ALA A 130 23.56 -13.66 -14.36
N VAL A 131 22.34 -14.19 -14.45
CA VAL A 131 21.12 -13.42 -14.31
C VAL A 131 20.35 -13.86 -13.09
N THR A 132 19.98 -12.90 -12.23
CA THR A 132 19.06 -13.15 -11.11
C THR A 132 17.88 -12.20 -11.27
N HIS A 133 16.64 -12.70 -11.18
CA HIS A 133 15.44 -11.89 -11.22
C HIS A 133 14.59 -12.12 -9.98
N PHE A 134 14.38 -11.06 -9.20
CA PHE A 134 13.48 -11.02 -8.05
C PHE A 134 12.14 -10.44 -8.50
N GLU A 135 11.15 -11.30 -8.71
CA GLU A 135 9.78 -10.89 -9.04
C GLU A 135 9.01 -10.63 -7.76
N GLU A 136 8.28 -9.50 -7.72
CA GLU A 136 7.60 -8.99 -6.53
C GLU A 136 8.59 -8.76 -5.37
N LYS A 137 9.61 -7.93 -5.62
CA LYS A 137 10.68 -7.58 -4.69
C LYS A 137 10.14 -7.16 -3.32
N ASP A 138 9.03 -6.45 -3.28
CA ASP A 138 8.38 -5.94 -2.08
C ASP A 138 7.92 -7.03 -1.11
N GLN A 139 7.72 -8.27 -1.58
CA GLN A 139 7.35 -9.41 -0.73
C GLN A 139 8.53 -10.02 0.03
N PHE A 140 9.77 -9.72 -0.36
CA PHE A 140 10.94 -10.16 0.37
C PHE A 140 11.08 -9.39 1.70
N SER A 141 11.72 -10.02 2.69
CA SER A 141 11.80 -9.46 4.05
C SER A 141 12.69 -8.22 4.15
N GLY A 142 13.43 -7.87 3.10
CA GLY A 142 14.28 -6.68 3.06
C GLY A 142 15.53 -6.87 2.21
N ARG A 143 16.31 -5.79 2.07
CA ARG A 143 17.56 -5.80 1.29
C ARG A 143 18.58 -6.85 1.75
N ALA A 144 18.59 -7.18 3.04
CA ALA A 144 19.48 -8.20 3.58
C ALA A 144 19.21 -9.60 3.00
N GLU A 145 17.94 -9.96 2.79
CA GLU A 145 17.56 -11.23 2.17
C GLU A 145 18.03 -11.29 0.72
N ILE A 146 17.73 -10.26 -0.07
CA ILE A 146 18.18 -10.16 -1.47
C ILE A 146 19.70 -10.23 -1.56
N ARG A 147 20.41 -9.47 -0.73
CA ARG A 147 21.89 -9.50 -0.68
C ARG A 147 22.44 -10.89 -0.37
N ASN A 148 21.86 -11.62 0.58
CA ASN A 148 22.28 -12.97 0.93
C ASN A 148 22.12 -13.94 -0.25
N ILE A 149 21.05 -13.79 -1.04
CA ILE A 149 20.84 -14.59 -2.25
C ILE A 149 21.88 -14.23 -3.31
N LEU A 150 22.09 -12.94 -3.57
CA LEU A 150 23.06 -12.45 -4.55
C LEU A 150 24.50 -12.91 -4.22
N GLN A 151 24.88 -12.92 -2.94
CA GLN A 151 26.18 -13.49 -2.51
C GLN A 151 26.33 -14.96 -2.87
N SER A 152 25.25 -15.68 -3.06
CA SER A 152 25.28 -17.10 -3.46
C SER A 152 25.25 -17.28 -4.99
N THR A 153 24.62 -16.40 -5.72
CA THR A 153 24.44 -16.47 -7.19
C THR A 153 25.54 -15.75 -7.96
N MET A 154 26.03 -14.61 -7.47
CA MET A 154 27.05 -13.80 -8.15
C MET A 154 28.45 -14.36 -7.90
N ARG A 155 28.70 -15.59 -8.40
CA ARG A 155 29.98 -16.30 -8.24
C ARG A 155 30.39 -17.02 -9.53
N GLY A 156 31.67 -17.08 -9.81
CA GLY A 156 32.23 -17.89 -10.89
C GLY A 156 32.22 -17.25 -12.27
N GLY A 157 31.84 -15.98 -12.39
CA GLY A 157 31.80 -15.24 -13.64
C GLY A 157 32.25 -13.79 -13.52
N SER A 158 32.18 -13.06 -14.64
CA SER A 158 32.63 -11.66 -14.74
C SER A 158 31.50 -10.67 -15.05
N LYS A 159 30.37 -11.13 -15.54
CA LYS A 159 29.22 -10.29 -15.87
C LYS A 159 27.97 -10.79 -15.17
N TYR A 160 27.24 -9.90 -14.52
CA TYR A 160 26.02 -10.22 -13.78
C TYR A 160 24.95 -9.18 -14.07
N TRP A 161 23.70 -9.64 -14.19
CA TRP A 161 22.50 -8.83 -14.31
C TRP A 161 21.52 -9.22 -13.20
N ASN A 162 21.23 -8.30 -12.32
CA ASN A 162 20.25 -8.48 -11.27
C ASN A 162 19.03 -7.59 -11.56
N PHE A 163 17.89 -8.22 -11.84
CA PHE A 163 16.62 -7.55 -12.04
C PHE A 163 15.77 -7.65 -10.79
N GLU A 164 15.17 -6.57 -10.39
CA GLU A 164 14.23 -6.47 -9.28
C GLU A 164 12.96 -5.80 -9.80
N SER A 165 11.83 -6.53 -9.86
CA SER A 165 10.55 -6.00 -10.33
C SER A 165 9.51 -5.96 -9.22
N TYR A 166 8.78 -4.86 -9.11
CA TYR A 166 7.72 -4.73 -8.10
C TYR A 166 6.73 -3.62 -8.41
N ASN A 167 5.54 -3.74 -7.83
CA ASN A 167 4.61 -2.62 -7.68
C ASN A 167 4.95 -1.92 -6.37
N PRO A 168 5.26 -0.60 -6.38
CA PRO A 168 5.59 0.11 -5.16
C PRO A 168 4.49 -0.07 -4.10
N PRO A 169 4.82 -0.56 -2.91
CA PRO A 169 3.87 -0.60 -1.80
C PRO A 169 3.29 0.77 -1.49
N ILE A 170 2.07 0.79 -0.96
CA ILE A 170 1.37 2.04 -0.63
C ILE A 170 2.17 2.90 0.36
N SER A 171 2.86 2.27 1.31
CA SER A 171 3.69 2.95 2.29
C SER A 171 4.99 3.48 1.68
N ARG A 172 5.24 4.77 1.83
CA ARG A 172 6.54 5.38 1.51
C ARG A 172 7.67 4.81 2.37
N ASP A 173 7.34 4.35 3.57
CA ASP A 173 8.28 3.80 4.54
C ASP A 173 8.62 2.33 4.29
N ASN A 174 7.91 1.65 3.39
CA ASN A 174 8.26 0.28 3.00
C ASN A 174 9.70 0.21 2.50
N TRP A 175 10.39 -0.85 2.90
CA TRP A 175 11.81 -1.05 2.59
C TRP A 175 12.11 -1.03 1.08
N ALA A 176 11.21 -1.58 0.24
CA ALA A 176 11.40 -1.63 -1.21
C ALA A 176 11.37 -0.21 -1.82
N ASN A 177 10.48 0.67 -1.33
CA ASN A 177 10.41 2.07 -1.75
C ASN A 177 11.64 2.87 -1.27
N LYS A 178 12.09 2.66 -0.04
CA LYS A 178 13.30 3.30 0.50
C LYS A 178 14.56 2.84 -0.22
N ASP A 179 14.67 1.55 -0.50
CA ASP A 179 15.82 0.97 -1.20
C ASP A 179 15.99 1.54 -2.62
N SER A 180 14.91 1.79 -3.34
CA SER A 180 14.98 2.41 -4.68
C SER A 180 15.44 3.87 -4.69
N LEU A 181 15.44 4.53 -3.53
CA LEU A 181 15.93 5.90 -3.36
C LEU A 181 17.42 5.96 -2.99
N GLU A 182 18.02 4.83 -2.62
CA GLU A 182 19.45 4.79 -2.31
C GLU A 182 20.27 4.95 -3.60
N ASP A 183 21.15 5.92 -3.63
CA ASP A 183 22.07 6.13 -4.75
C ASP A 183 23.14 5.03 -4.76
N ARG A 184 23.24 4.32 -5.90
CA ARG A 184 24.19 3.23 -6.09
C ARG A 184 24.71 3.26 -7.53
N PRO A 185 26.03 3.46 -7.74
CA PRO A 185 26.61 3.69 -9.08
C PRO A 185 26.43 2.53 -10.07
N ASP A 186 26.25 1.29 -9.58
CA ASP A 186 26.08 0.08 -10.40
C ASP A 186 24.59 -0.32 -10.53
N ARG A 187 23.64 0.59 -10.18
CA ARG A 187 22.20 0.35 -10.24
C ARG A 187 21.50 1.40 -11.10
N LEU A 188 20.67 0.92 -12.02
CA LEU A 188 19.71 1.71 -12.75
C LEU A 188 18.32 1.51 -12.14
N CYS A 189 17.75 2.58 -11.59
CA CYS A 189 16.35 2.58 -11.13
C CYS A 189 15.47 3.14 -12.24
N HIS A 190 14.50 2.35 -12.70
CA HIS A 190 13.58 2.76 -13.75
C HIS A 190 12.14 2.66 -13.26
N LYS A 191 11.34 3.64 -13.61
CA LYS A 191 9.91 3.69 -13.28
C LYS A 191 9.09 3.75 -14.56
N SER A 192 8.12 2.83 -14.70
CA SER A 192 7.20 2.78 -15.82
C SER A 192 5.75 2.82 -15.38
N THR A 193 4.88 3.32 -16.24
CA THR A 193 3.44 3.36 -16.04
C THR A 193 2.71 2.85 -17.26
N TYR A 194 1.43 2.49 -17.11
CA TYR A 194 0.59 2.05 -18.23
C TYR A 194 0.44 3.13 -19.33
N LEU A 195 0.59 4.41 -18.97
CA LEU A 195 0.51 5.54 -19.92
C LEU A 195 1.61 5.52 -20.99
N GLN A 196 2.69 4.78 -20.75
CA GLN A 196 3.83 4.63 -21.65
C GLN A 196 3.74 3.31 -22.48
N ALA A 197 2.75 2.48 -22.19
CA ALA A 197 2.50 1.25 -22.93
C ALA A 197 1.67 1.55 -24.19
N PRO A 198 1.89 0.82 -25.30
CA PRO A 198 0.97 0.88 -26.43
C PRO A 198 -0.45 0.50 -25.99
N PRO A 199 -1.48 1.33 -26.25
CA PRO A 199 -2.84 1.06 -25.80
C PRO A 199 -3.41 -0.29 -26.26
N GLU A 200 -3.04 -0.73 -27.45
CA GLU A 200 -3.44 -2.01 -28.03
C GLU A 200 -2.89 -3.24 -27.27
N TRP A 201 -1.83 -3.06 -26.47
CA TRP A 201 -1.28 -4.13 -25.61
C TRP A 201 -2.02 -4.28 -24.30
N LEU A 202 -2.68 -3.22 -23.85
CA LEU A 202 -3.44 -3.19 -22.61
C LEU A 202 -4.91 -3.56 -22.80
N GLY A 203 -5.48 -3.17 -23.95
CA GLY A 203 -6.90 -3.28 -24.24
C GLY A 203 -7.74 -2.12 -23.66
N GLN A 204 -8.82 -1.79 -24.38
CA GLN A 204 -9.64 -0.63 -24.04
C GLN A 204 -10.25 -0.73 -22.64
N GLN A 205 -10.75 -1.91 -22.25
CA GLN A 205 -11.38 -2.09 -20.92
C GLN A 205 -10.42 -1.79 -19.77
N PHE A 206 -9.14 -2.14 -19.90
CA PHE A 206 -8.14 -1.80 -18.87
C PHE A 206 -7.96 -0.29 -18.73
N ILE A 207 -7.97 0.42 -19.88
CA ILE A 207 -7.82 1.89 -19.89
C ILE A 207 -9.06 2.55 -19.29
N ASP A 208 -10.25 2.08 -19.64
CA ASP A 208 -11.52 2.60 -19.14
C ASP A 208 -11.62 2.44 -17.60
N GLU A 209 -11.20 1.29 -17.07
CA GLU A 209 -11.14 1.07 -15.61
C GLU A 209 -10.12 1.99 -14.92
N ALA A 210 -8.98 2.25 -15.55
CA ALA A 210 -7.98 3.18 -15.01
C ALA A 210 -8.52 4.62 -14.95
N GLU A 211 -9.18 5.09 -16.01
CA GLU A 211 -9.79 6.42 -16.06
C GLU A 211 -10.97 6.53 -15.08
N HIS A 212 -11.80 5.49 -14.98
CA HIS A 212 -12.88 5.46 -13.99
C HIS A 212 -12.35 5.55 -12.56
N LEU A 213 -11.29 4.80 -12.22
CA LEU A 213 -10.67 4.89 -10.90
C LEU A 213 -10.07 6.28 -10.66
N LYS A 214 -9.48 6.89 -11.68
CA LYS A 214 -8.94 8.25 -11.60
C LYS A 214 -10.01 9.29 -11.27
N GLU A 215 -11.24 9.14 -11.80
CA GLU A 215 -12.36 10.04 -11.53
C GLU A 215 -12.98 9.79 -10.16
N THR A 216 -12.98 8.55 -9.67
CA THR A 216 -13.68 8.15 -8.45
C THR A 216 -12.78 8.08 -7.22
N ASP A 217 -11.52 7.69 -7.38
CA ASP A 217 -10.50 7.63 -6.32
C ASP A 217 -9.10 7.91 -6.90
N GLU A 218 -8.76 9.18 -7.03
CA GLU A 218 -7.47 9.66 -7.55
C GLU A 218 -6.29 9.08 -6.77
N ARG A 219 -6.43 8.87 -5.45
CA ARG A 219 -5.36 8.32 -4.60
C ARG A 219 -5.11 6.85 -4.91
N ALA A 220 -6.16 6.05 -5.05
CA ALA A 220 -6.04 4.65 -5.47
C ALA A 220 -5.46 4.56 -6.89
N TYR A 221 -5.91 5.41 -7.82
CA TYR A 221 -5.37 5.49 -9.16
C TYR A 221 -3.86 5.79 -9.18
N GLN A 222 -3.42 6.79 -8.42
CA GLN A 222 -1.99 7.12 -8.32
C GLN A 222 -1.16 5.95 -7.80
N HIS A 223 -1.68 5.22 -6.83
CA HIS A 223 -0.99 4.06 -6.29
C HIS A 223 -1.02 2.87 -7.25
N GLU A 224 -2.20 2.42 -7.68
CA GLU A 224 -2.34 1.17 -8.40
C GLU A 224 -1.84 1.25 -9.86
N TYR A 225 -2.15 2.34 -10.56
CA TYR A 225 -1.82 2.50 -11.98
C TYR A 225 -0.53 3.28 -12.24
N LEU A 226 -0.24 4.29 -11.42
CA LEU A 226 0.99 5.07 -11.58
C LEU A 226 2.14 4.58 -10.70
N GLY A 227 1.91 3.64 -9.78
CA GLY A 227 2.94 3.13 -8.88
C GLY A 227 3.54 4.23 -7.98
N ILE A 228 2.70 5.16 -7.51
CA ILE A 228 3.11 6.22 -6.59
C ILE A 228 2.78 5.78 -5.16
N PRO A 229 3.75 5.69 -4.25
CA PRO A 229 3.46 5.48 -2.84
C PRO A 229 2.69 6.68 -2.27
N VAL A 230 1.42 6.49 -1.97
CA VAL A 230 0.49 7.57 -1.57
C VAL A 230 0.18 7.59 -0.08
N GLY A 231 0.73 6.65 0.69
CA GLY A 231 0.49 6.51 2.12
C GLY A 231 1.67 5.94 2.85
N THR A 232 1.55 5.91 4.17
CA THR A 232 2.51 5.26 5.06
C THR A 232 2.27 3.73 5.10
N GLY A 233 1.06 3.28 4.65
CA GLY A 233 0.68 1.85 4.60
C GLY A 233 0.34 1.25 5.96
N GLY A 234 0.25 2.11 6.97
CA GLY A 234 -0.15 1.74 8.32
C GLY A 234 -1.40 2.48 8.79
N ASN A 235 -2.09 3.18 7.89
CA ASN A 235 -3.29 3.94 8.26
C ASN A 235 -4.35 3.02 8.87
N VAL A 236 -4.88 3.47 9.99
CA VAL A 236 -6.01 2.80 10.65
C VAL A 236 -7.29 3.01 9.86
N PHE A 237 -7.43 4.14 9.18
CA PHE A 237 -8.62 4.51 8.41
C PHE A 237 -8.31 4.60 6.91
N ASP A 238 -8.84 3.67 6.13
CA ASP A 238 -8.63 3.62 4.68
C ASP A 238 -9.75 4.30 3.87
N LYS A 239 -10.93 4.50 4.50
CA LYS A 239 -12.12 5.05 3.83
C LYS A 239 -12.34 6.51 4.22
N LEU A 240 -11.35 7.37 3.96
CA LEU A 240 -11.44 8.81 4.17
C LEU A 240 -11.78 9.51 2.87
N GLU A 241 -12.85 10.30 2.87
CA GLU A 241 -13.23 11.20 1.79
C GLU A 241 -12.91 12.64 2.19
N LEU A 242 -11.86 13.21 1.60
CA LEU A 242 -11.36 14.53 1.94
C LEU A 242 -11.94 15.57 0.97
N ARG A 243 -13.03 16.21 1.35
CA ARG A 243 -13.71 17.21 0.52
C ARG A 243 -14.38 18.32 1.32
N GLU A 244 -14.75 19.37 0.65
CA GLU A 244 -15.58 20.42 1.23
C GLU A 244 -17.00 19.89 1.54
N ILE A 245 -17.51 20.25 2.74
CA ILE A 245 -18.89 20.01 3.15
C ILE A 245 -19.60 21.37 3.11
N THR A 246 -20.52 21.54 2.17
CA THR A 246 -21.20 22.82 1.98
C THR A 246 -22.20 23.13 3.09
N ASP A 247 -22.48 24.41 3.33
CA ASP A 247 -23.48 24.82 4.33
C ASP A 247 -24.88 24.30 4.00
N ALA A 248 -25.19 24.10 2.72
CA ALA A 248 -26.43 23.49 2.28
C ALA A 248 -26.54 22.02 2.71
N GLU A 249 -25.44 21.25 2.59
CA GLU A 249 -25.38 19.86 3.11
C GLU A 249 -25.55 19.84 4.62
N VAL A 250 -24.82 20.70 5.35
CA VAL A 250 -24.91 20.79 6.82
C VAL A 250 -26.33 21.08 7.27
N SER A 251 -27.03 21.99 6.59
CA SER A 251 -28.42 22.36 6.91
C SER A 251 -29.43 21.25 6.63
N ALA A 252 -29.09 20.32 5.74
CA ALA A 252 -29.93 19.17 5.38
C ALA A 252 -29.74 17.95 6.28
N PHE A 253 -28.69 17.92 7.09
CA PHE A 253 -28.38 16.79 7.97
C PHE A 253 -29.27 16.76 9.20
N ASP A 254 -29.91 15.61 9.47
CA ASP A 254 -30.91 15.41 10.51
C ASP A 254 -30.45 14.44 11.63
N HIS A 255 -29.46 13.59 11.37
CA HIS A 255 -28.94 12.63 12.33
C HIS A 255 -27.62 13.10 12.94
N ILE A 256 -27.71 14.09 13.84
CA ILE A 256 -26.55 14.72 14.48
C ILE A 256 -26.16 13.95 15.75
N TYR A 257 -24.85 13.80 15.92
CA TYR A 257 -24.22 13.19 17.08
C TYR A 257 -23.09 14.09 17.58
N GLN A 258 -22.83 14.05 18.88
CA GLN A 258 -21.78 14.84 19.52
C GLN A 258 -21.02 13.99 20.53
N GLY A 259 -19.70 14.18 20.57
CA GLY A 259 -18.83 13.44 21.48
C GLY A 259 -17.76 14.32 22.11
N VAL A 260 -17.31 13.94 23.30
CA VAL A 260 -16.25 14.62 24.04
C VAL A 260 -15.25 13.59 24.52
N ASP A 261 -13.97 13.87 24.24
CA ASP A 261 -12.82 13.29 24.91
C ASP A 261 -12.20 14.36 25.83
N TRP A 262 -11.97 13.97 27.09
CA TRP A 262 -11.50 14.90 28.10
C TRP A 262 -9.98 15.02 28.07
N GLY A 263 -9.47 16.24 28.07
CA GLY A 263 -8.07 16.55 28.27
C GLY A 263 -7.88 17.95 28.81
N TYR A 264 -6.72 18.22 29.41
CA TYR A 264 -6.35 19.53 29.89
C TYR A 264 -4.95 19.93 29.41
N PHE A 265 -3.94 19.17 29.78
CA PHE A 265 -2.55 19.32 29.35
C PHE A 265 -1.73 18.10 29.81
N PRO A 266 -0.90 17.45 28.93
CA PRO A 266 -0.62 17.85 27.54
C PRO A 266 -1.77 17.57 26.56
N ASP A 267 -2.70 16.71 26.92
CA ASP A 267 -3.81 16.30 26.06
C ASP A 267 -4.85 17.41 25.96
N PRO A 268 -5.40 17.70 24.78
CA PRO A 268 -6.40 18.73 24.58
C PRO A 268 -7.79 18.27 25.03
N PHE A 269 -8.67 19.22 25.36
CA PHE A 269 -10.10 18.99 25.33
C PHE A 269 -10.53 18.85 23.87
N ALA A 270 -11.21 17.74 23.55
CA ALA A 270 -11.69 17.44 22.19
C ALA A 270 -13.21 17.24 22.16
N PHE A 271 -13.89 18.06 21.39
CA PHE A 271 -15.33 17.93 21.08
C PHE A 271 -15.51 17.81 19.58
N ILE A 272 -16.38 16.88 19.16
CA ILE A 272 -16.77 16.70 17.77
C ILE A 272 -18.27 16.76 17.60
N ARG A 273 -18.72 17.44 16.53
CA ARG A 273 -20.10 17.38 16.03
C ARG A 273 -20.09 16.72 14.66
N LEU A 274 -20.94 15.73 14.45
CA LEU A 274 -20.96 14.93 13.23
C LEU A 274 -22.38 14.55 12.83
N HIS A 275 -22.57 14.23 11.54
CA HIS A 275 -23.74 13.55 11.00
C HIS A 275 -23.40 12.11 10.62
N TYR A 276 -24.30 11.16 10.88
CA TYR A 276 -24.16 9.78 10.43
C TYR A 276 -25.34 9.34 9.54
N ASP A 277 -25.05 9.21 8.24
CA ASP A 277 -25.95 8.60 7.26
C ASP A 277 -25.88 7.07 7.37
N ARG A 278 -26.91 6.48 7.99
CA ARG A 278 -26.98 5.03 8.20
C ARG A 278 -27.19 4.24 6.91
N ALA A 279 -27.85 4.84 5.92
CA ALA A 279 -28.17 4.17 4.66
C ALA A 279 -26.92 4.05 3.78
N ARG A 280 -26.06 5.06 3.80
CA ARG A 280 -24.80 5.09 3.06
C ARG A 280 -23.60 4.67 3.88
N GLU A 281 -23.79 4.33 5.18
CA GLU A 281 -22.72 4.03 6.14
C GLU A 281 -21.62 5.12 6.15
N THR A 282 -22.01 6.39 6.05
CA THR A 282 -21.10 7.54 5.90
C THR A 282 -21.22 8.50 7.09
N ILE A 283 -20.07 8.88 7.65
CA ILE A 283 -19.92 9.82 8.75
C ILE A 283 -19.38 11.13 8.19
N TYR A 284 -20.02 12.24 8.49
CA TYR A 284 -19.60 13.59 8.08
C TYR A 284 -19.17 14.36 9.33
N LEU A 285 -17.91 14.78 9.42
CA LEU A 285 -17.40 15.60 10.51
C LEU A 285 -17.73 17.07 10.23
N LEU A 286 -18.53 17.69 11.09
CA LEU A 286 -19.16 18.99 10.79
C LEU A 286 -18.49 20.17 11.49
N ASP A 287 -18.07 19.99 12.75
CA ASP A 287 -17.41 21.02 13.54
C ASP A 287 -16.67 20.39 14.71
N GLU A 288 -15.63 21.08 15.23
CA GLU A 288 -14.82 20.63 16.34
C GLU A 288 -14.50 21.76 17.32
N ILE A 289 -14.13 21.38 18.55
CA ILE A 289 -13.39 22.20 19.50
C ILE A 289 -12.20 21.39 19.97
N TYR A 290 -10.99 21.94 19.83
CA TYR A 290 -9.76 21.24 20.13
C TYR A 290 -8.76 22.23 20.75
N GLU A 291 -8.68 22.26 22.06
CA GLU A 291 -7.85 23.24 22.77
C GLU A 291 -7.30 22.68 24.08
N ASN A 292 -6.07 23.08 24.42
CA ASN A 292 -5.44 22.76 25.70
C ASN A 292 -5.81 23.77 26.76
N LYS A 293 -5.76 23.35 28.04
CA LYS A 293 -5.92 24.18 29.24
C LYS A 293 -7.30 24.83 29.36
N LEU A 294 -8.34 24.22 28.79
CA LEU A 294 -9.72 24.64 29.01
C LEU A 294 -10.25 24.07 30.33
N SER A 295 -10.84 24.93 31.17
CA SER A 295 -11.69 24.44 32.26
C SER A 295 -13.01 23.91 31.75
N ASN A 296 -13.70 23.06 32.52
CA ASN A 296 -15.05 22.55 32.17
C ASN A 296 -16.04 23.69 31.88
N GLU A 297 -15.92 24.81 32.58
CA GLU A 297 -16.78 25.99 32.34
C GLU A 297 -16.47 26.65 31.01
N GLN A 298 -15.19 26.79 30.63
CA GLN A 298 -14.79 27.40 29.36
C GLN A 298 -15.23 26.55 28.18
N SER A 299 -14.98 25.25 28.25
CA SER A 299 -15.37 24.30 27.17
C SER A 299 -16.89 24.22 27.01
N ALA A 300 -17.66 24.21 28.14
CA ALA A 300 -19.10 24.24 28.07
C ALA A 300 -19.64 25.56 27.46
N GLN A 301 -19.04 26.69 27.78
CA GLN A 301 -19.41 27.99 27.20
C GLN A 301 -19.13 28.02 25.69
N MET A 302 -18.04 27.42 25.22
CA MET A 302 -17.74 27.32 23.79
C MET A 302 -18.80 26.51 23.05
N ILE A 303 -19.21 25.37 23.59
CA ILE A 303 -20.28 24.52 23.03
C ILE A 303 -21.61 25.31 22.99
N LEU A 304 -21.96 25.99 24.09
CA LEU A 304 -23.19 26.77 24.16
C LEU A 304 -23.21 27.97 23.18
N ARG A 305 -22.08 28.66 22.99
CA ARG A 305 -21.96 29.76 22.02
C ARG A 305 -22.17 29.31 20.58
N LYS A 306 -21.79 28.06 20.28
CA LYS A 306 -22.06 27.44 18.96
C LYS A 306 -23.50 26.93 18.84
N GLY A 307 -24.31 26.98 19.90
CA GLY A 307 -25.68 26.47 19.92
C GLY A 307 -25.80 24.93 19.93
N TYR A 308 -24.76 24.23 20.36
CA TYR A 308 -24.67 22.76 20.30
C TYR A 308 -25.21 22.07 21.56
N ASN A 309 -26.24 22.66 22.18
CA ASN A 309 -27.01 22.05 23.28
C ASN A 309 -28.34 21.43 22.80
N ASP A 310 -28.47 21.24 21.49
CA ASP A 310 -29.68 20.73 20.81
C ASP A 310 -29.78 19.20 20.82
N VAL A 311 -28.64 18.49 20.86
CA VAL A 311 -28.58 17.02 20.88
C VAL A 311 -27.67 16.51 21.99
N ARG A 312 -27.79 15.23 22.32
CA ARG A 312 -26.98 14.58 23.36
C ARG A 312 -25.50 14.64 23.06
N ILE A 313 -24.69 14.93 24.07
CA ILE A 313 -23.24 14.89 24.04
C ILE A 313 -22.78 13.64 24.80
N ILE A 314 -22.16 12.70 24.12
CA ILE A 314 -21.62 11.51 24.77
C ILE A 314 -20.16 11.78 25.13
N CYS A 315 -19.88 11.78 26.42
CA CYS A 315 -18.57 12.12 26.97
C CYS A 315 -17.84 10.87 27.44
N ASP A 316 -16.52 10.91 27.37
CA ASP A 316 -15.72 9.90 28.05
C ASP A 316 -16.13 9.74 29.50
N SER A 317 -16.34 8.49 29.93
CA SER A 317 -16.76 8.16 31.30
C SER A 317 -15.61 8.12 32.32
N ALA A 318 -14.37 8.36 31.93
CA ALA A 318 -13.23 8.42 32.83
C ALA A 318 -13.33 9.61 33.80
N GLU A 319 -14.05 10.69 33.45
CA GLU A 319 -14.23 11.88 34.24
C GLU A 319 -15.71 12.19 34.60
N PRO A 320 -16.33 11.45 35.53
CA PRO A 320 -17.75 11.67 35.87
C PRO A 320 -18.04 13.07 36.44
N LYS A 321 -17.05 13.72 37.07
CA LYS A 321 -17.18 15.10 37.58
C LYS A 321 -17.36 16.09 36.43
N SER A 322 -16.56 15.97 35.37
CA SER A 322 -16.63 16.83 34.19
C SER A 322 -17.99 16.68 33.47
N VAL A 323 -18.53 15.48 33.44
CA VAL A 323 -19.89 15.23 32.91
C VAL A 323 -20.96 15.89 33.80
N ALA A 324 -20.80 15.84 35.13
CA ALA A 324 -21.72 16.49 36.07
C ALA A 324 -21.67 18.04 35.95
N ASP A 325 -20.47 18.61 35.75
CA ASP A 325 -20.28 20.03 35.52
C ASP A 325 -21.00 20.49 34.23
N PHE A 326 -20.88 19.73 33.15
CA PHE A 326 -21.60 20.02 31.88
C PHE A 326 -23.11 20.01 32.08
N ARG A 327 -23.65 19.01 32.82
CA ARG A 327 -25.07 18.96 33.15
C ARG A 327 -25.53 20.16 33.99
N ALA A 328 -24.71 20.58 34.97
CA ALA A 328 -24.98 21.75 35.77
C ALA A 328 -25.06 23.04 34.91
N MET A 329 -24.27 23.09 33.81
CA MET A 329 -24.27 24.19 32.86
C MET A 329 -25.31 24.03 31.72
N ARG A 330 -26.28 23.12 31.88
CA ARG A 330 -27.41 22.87 30.96
C ARG A 330 -27.00 22.26 29.60
N LEU A 331 -25.87 21.59 29.54
CA LEU A 331 -25.53 20.75 28.40
C LEU A 331 -26.13 19.34 28.57
N PRO A 332 -26.68 18.72 27.52
CA PRO A 332 -27.24 17.36 27.59
C PRO A 332 -26.15 16.29 27.53
N ALA A 333 -25.24 16.31 28.52
CA ALA A 333 -24.07 15.45 28.61
C ALA A 333 -24.40 14.08 29.25
N PHE A 334 -23.89 13.01 28.65
CA PHE A 334 -24.07 11.63 29.09
C PHE A 334 -22.73 10.89 29.02
N GLU A 335 -22.52 10.00 29.97
CA GLU A 335 -21.34 9.14 30.00
C GLU A 335 -21.39 8.07 28.92
N ALA A 336 -20.30 7.86 28.21
CA ALA A 336 -20.12 6.72 27.32
C ALA A 336 -20.13 5.42 28.13
N ILE A 337 -20.77 4.39 27.61
CA ILE A 337 -20.77 3.06 28.24
C ILE A 337 -19.57 2.28 27.76
N LYS A 338 -18.58 2.11 28.63
CA LYS A 338 -17.36 1.35 28.36
C LYS A 338 -17.49 -0.07 28.88
N GLY A 339 -17.02 -1.05 28.09
CA GLY A 339 -16.91 -2.45 28.45
C GLY A 339 -15.63 -3.06 27.88
N PRO A 340 -15.29 -4.32 28.26
CA PRO A 340 -14.15 -5.01 27.66
C PRO A 340 -14.22 -4.99 26.14
N GLY A 341 -13.14 -4.57 25.46
CA GLY A 341 -13.08 -4.50 23.98
C GLY A 341 -13.85 -3.34 23.35
N SER A 342 -14.39 -2.37 24.12
CA SER A 342 -15.16 -1.23 23.58
C SER A 342 -14.34 -0.36 22.64
N VAL A 343 -13.03 -0.19 22.87
CA VAL A 343 -12.13 0.54 21.98
C VAL A 343 -12.02 -0.17 20.64
N GLU A 344 -11.67 -1.45 20.66
CA GLU A 344 -11.51 -2.24 19.42
C GLU A 344 -12.82 -2.30 18.61
N TYR A 345 -13.95 -2.49 19.30
CA TYR A 345 -15.26 -2.52 18.66
C TYR A 345 -15.61 -1.16 18.02
N GLY A 346 -15.40 -0.07 18.74
CA GLY A 346 -15.64 1.29 18.24
C GLY A 346 -14.74 1.66 17.08
N MET A 347 -13.45 1.30 17.13
CA MET A 347 -12.50 1.53 16.04
C MET A 347 -12.89 0.72 14.79
N LYS A 348 -13.22 -0.56 14.93
CA LYS A 348 -13.74 -1.39 13.82
C LYS A 348 -15.04 -0.84 13.23
N PHE A 349 -15.88 -0.22 14.07
CA PHE A 349 -17.09 0.45 13.60
C PHE A 349 -16.76 1.63 12.69
N LEU A 350 -15.80 2.47 13.07
CA LEU A 350 -15.35 3.61 12.26
C LEU A 350 -14.66 3.15 10.97
N GLN A 351 -13.75 2.19 11.04
CA GLN A 351 -12.99 1.65 9.90
C GLN A 351 -13.86 1.12 8.75
N ARG A 352 -15.03 0.58 9.08
CA ARG A 352 -15.95 0.02 8.07
C ARG A 352 -16.71 1.09 7.31
N ARG A 353 -16.70 2.34 7.77
CA ARG A 353 -17.49 3.45 7.25
C ARG A 353 -16.65 4.44 6.46
N THR A 354 -17.27 5.09 5.51
CA THR A 354 -16.68 6.26 4.86
C THR A 354 -16.75 7.43 5.84
N ILE A 355 -15.63 8.15 6.02
CA ILE A 355 -15.56 9.33 6.88
C ILE A 355 -15.24 10.53 6.00
N VAL A 356 -16.19 11.43 5.87
CA VAL A 356 -16.07 12.67 5.09
C VAL A 356 -15.53 13.76 6.01
N ILE A 357 -14.39 14.35 5.62
CA ILE A 357 -13.68 15.35 6.42
C ILE A 357 -13.43 16.59 5.55
N ASP A 358 -13.92 17.73 6.04
CA ASP A 358 -13.58 19.04 5.49
C ASP A 358 -12.50 19.70 6.36
N ARG A 359 -11.30 19.83 5.81
CA ARG A 359 -10.15 20.41 6.53
C ARG A 359 -10.40 21.83 7.03
N LYS A 360 -11.31 22.59 6.40
CA LYS A 360 -11.66 23.95 6.85
C LYS A 360 -12.56 23.94 8.08
N ARG A 361 -13.43 22.93 8.21
CA ARG A 361 -14.38 22.77 9.32
C ARG A 361 -13.78 22.05 10.52
N THR A 362 -12.99 21.01 10.24
CA THR A 362 -12.42 20.12 11.25
C THR A 362 -10.93 19.84 10.96
N PRO A 363 -10.06 20.89 11.11
CA PRO A 363 -8.64 20.77 10.77
C PRO A 363 -7.87 19.76 11.63
N HIS A 364 -8.17 19.69 12.95
CA HIS A 364 -7.49 18.77 13.85
C HIS A 364 -7.98 17.33 13.64
N ALA A 365 -9.28 17.11 13.43
CA ALA A 365 -9.80 15.81 13.06
C ALA A 365 -9.20 15.35 11.72
N TYR A 366 -9.03 16.26 10.75
CA TYR A 366 -8.33 15.94 9.52
C TYR A 366 -6.92 15.42 9.79
N ASP A 367 -6.13 16.13 10.61
CA ASP A 367 -4.75 15.75 10.90
C ASP A 367 -4.69 14.42 11.69
N GLU A 368 -5.59 14.20 12.66
CA GLU A 368 -5.68 12.94 13.40
C GLU A 368 -6.09 11.77 12.49
N PHE A 369 -7.23 11.83 11.79
CA PHE A 369 -7.72 10.71 10.97
C PHE A 369 -6.77 10.35 9.81
N VAL A 370 -6.17 11.35 9.16
CA VAL A 370 -5.21 11.12 8.08
C VAL A 370 -3.87 10.59 8.58
N GLY A 371 -3.46 11.04 9.77
CA GLY A 371 -2.17 10.67 10.36
C GLY A 371 -2.21 9.48 11.32
N TYR A 372 -3.40 8.90 11.59
CA TYR A 372 -3.52 7.81 12.56
C TYR A 372 -3.08 6.48 11.97
N GLU A 373 -1.95 5.98 12.46
CA GLU A 373 -1.29 4.79 11.94
C GLU A 373 -1.06 3.75 13.02
N TYR A 374 -1.12 2.47 12.64
CA TYR A 374 -0.71 1.39 13.52
C TYR A 374 0.76 1.54 13.93
N GLU A 375 1.07 1.23 15.17
CA GLU A 375 2.45 1.15 15.62
C GLU A 375 3.20 0.02 14.89
N ARG A 376 4.50 0.22 14.70
CA ARG A 376 5.38 -0.76 14.08
C ARG A 376 6.46 -1.19 15.05
N ASN A 377 6.85 -2.46 15.00
CA ASN A 377 8.01 -2.96 15.70
C ASN A 377 9.32 -2.47 15.03
N LYS A 378 10.46 -2.81 15.63
CA LYS A 378 11.78 -2.45 15.09
C LYS A 378 12.07 -3.06 13.71
N ASP A 379 11.36 -4.09 13.34
CA ASP A 379 11.48 -4.80 12.05
C ASP A 379 10.51 -4.22 10.99
N GLY A 380 9.67 -3.23 11.37
CA GLY A 380 8.71 -2.57 10.49
C GLY A 380 7.34 -3.25 10.41
N ASP A 381 7.11 -4.32 11.14
CA ASP A 381 5.82 -5.02 11.18
C ASP A 381 4.81 -4.26 12.03
N ILE A 382 3.55 -4.29 11.61
CA ILE A 382 2.45 -3.69 12.37
C ILE A 382 2.26 -4.44 13.69
N ILE A 383 2.29 -3.70 14.79
CA ILE A 383 1.95 -4.23 16.12
C ILE A 383 0.42 -4.24 16.25
N SER A 384 -0.13 -5.30 16.81
CA SER A 384 -1.57 -5.38 17.08
C SER A 384 -1.99 -4.36 18.15
N GLY A 385 -3.02 -3.58 17.84
CA GLY A 385 -3.58 -2.56 18.71
C GLY A 385 -3.63 -1.18 18.05
N TYR A 386 -4.29 -0.26 18.71
CA TYR A 386 -4.40 1.12 18.24
C TYR A 386 -3.49 2.00 19.13
N PRO A 387 -2.69 2.93 18.54
CA PRO A 387 -1.87 3.85 19.32
C PRO A 387 -2.73 4.69 20.26
N ASP A 388 -2.22 4.92 21.47
CA ASP A 388 -2.85 5.81 22.46
C ASP A 388 -2.21 7.20 22.42
N ALA A 389 -2.17 7.78 21.22
CA ALA A 389 -1.61 9.11 20.98
C ALA A 389 -2.22 9.75 19.74
N ASN A 390 -2.44 11.06 19.78
CA ASN A 390 -3.01 11.84 18.67
C ASN A 390 -4.35 11.28 18.15
N ASN A 391 -5.25 10.89 19.07
CA ASN A 391 -6.51 10.20 18.78
C ASN A 391 -7.72 10.84 19.49
N HIS A 392 -7.60 12.06 20.00
CA HIS A 392 -8.61 12.70 20.83
C HIS A 392 -9.94 12.94 20.09
N LEU A 393 -9.90 13.45 18.85
CA LEU A 393 -11.11 13.62 18.03
C LEU A 393 -11.58 12.29 17.43
N ILE A 394 -10.68 11.34 17.22
CA ILE A 394 -11.05 9.95 16.88
C ILE A 394 -11.85 9.33 18.03
N ASP A 395 -11.38 9.47 19.27
CA ASP A 395 -12.08 8.97 20.44
C ASP A 395 -13.37 9.73 20.71
N ALA A 396 -13.39 11.07 20.59
CA ALA A 396 -14.62 11.84 20.65
C ALA A 396 -15.65 11.37 19.59
N THR A 397 -15.20 11.05 18.35
CA THR A 397 -16.05 10.49 17.28
C THR A 397 -16.59 9.10 17.67
N ARG A 398 -15.75 8.27 18.25
CA ARG A 398 -16.12 6.94 18.74
C ARG A 398 -17.15 7.04 19.87
N TYR A 399 -16.98 7.98 20.82
CA TYR A 399 -17.99 8.23 21.86
C TYR A 399 -19.29 8.74 21.28
N ALA A 400 -19.26 9.72 20.39
CA ALA A 400 -20.45 10.25 19.73
C ALA A 400 -21.33 9.14 19.11
N LEU A 401 -20.69 8.14 18.52
CA LEU A 401 -21.37 7.05 17.82
C LEU A 401 -21.56 5.78 18.67
N GLU A 402 -21.15 5.77 19.95
CA GLU A 402 -21.31 4.63 20.85
C GLU A 402 -22.78 4.15 20.93
N PRO A 403 -23.80 5.02 21.07
CA PRO A 403 -25.20 4.57 21.13
C PRO A 403 -25.70 3.88 19.87
N VAL A 404 -25.05 4.17 18.72
CA VAL A 404 -25.40 3.56 17.43
C VAL A 404 -24.65 2.24 17.25
N SER A 405 -23.36 2.24 17.50
CA SER A 405 -22.49 1.07 17.34
C SER A 405 -22.93 -0.06 18.26
N ARG A 406 -23.25 0.23 19.51
CA ARG A 406 -23.72 -0.76 20.49
C ARG A 406 -25.06 -1.43 20.11
N ARG A 407 -26.00 -0.67 19.52
CA ARG A 407 -27.28 -1.23 19.05
C ARG A 407 -27.12 -2.22 17.91
N MET A 408 -26.10 -2.08 17.08
CA MET A 408 -25.81 -3.00 15.98
C MET A 408 -25.12 -4.29 16.45
N GLY A 409 -24.46 -4.29 17.61
CA GLY A 409 -23.82 -5.47 18.20
C GLY A 409 -24.71 -6.40 19.01
N VAL A 410 -25.97 -6.03 19.25
CA VAL A 410 -26.93 -6.84 20.04
C VAL A 410 -27.81 -7.75 19.15
N ILE A 411 -27.58 -7.72 17.82
CA ILE A 411 -28.23 -8.66 16.88
C ILE A 411 -27.13 -9.59 16.34
N ALA A 412 -26.65 -10.49 17.18
CA ALA A 412 -25.90 -11.68 16.80
C ALA A 412 -26.28 -12.82 17.77
#